data_84b2b07f3510a06a6cf2ff1292e5bbdf
#
_entry.id   84b2b07f3510a06a6cf2ff1292e5bbdf
#
_cell.length_a   1.000
_cell.length_b   1.000
_cell.length_c   1.000
_cell.angle_alpha   90.00
_cell.angle_beta   90.00
_cell.angle_gamma   90.00
#
_symmetry.space_group_name_H-M   'P 1'
#
loop_
_entity.id
_entity.type
_entity.pdbx_description
1 polymer ?
#
loop_
_entity_poly.entity_id
_entity_poly.type
_entity_poly.pdbx_seq_one_letter_code
_entity_poly.pdbx_strand_id
1 'polypeptide(L)'
;TLPASGELKVYVIDVGQGESILITTEENSLLIDAGENDKGDEVLDFIKQLGLTELDYVLATHPDSDHIGGMDTVLENIDVPGGVFFGEMPDDLIPTTKTYEDVLDVIEEKNIPLFTAAAGDTIDLGSGAVLTVLGPVDPQAADNKNNTSLVTRLDFGESSFLFNGDQEEDMEEMLVQSGADLDCDVMTMGHHGSSTSSSQEYLDAVTPEYASISCGRGNQYGHPHDETIEKLEAMGVEYYRTDLDGNITFTSDGETISVRTEKP
;
A
#
# COMPACT_ATOMS: atom_id res chain seq x y z
N THR A 1 -16.27 -11.23 -9.56
CA THR A 1 -15.81 -9.84 -9.82
C THR A 1 -16.98 -9.02 -10.34
N LEU A 2 -17.06 -7.75 -9.92
CA LEU A 2 -18.02 -6.80 -10.49
C LEU A 2 -17.50 -6.36 -11.87
N PRO A 3 -18.40 -6.01 -12.84
CA PRO A 3 -17.93 -5.48 -14.10
C PRO A 3 -17.26 -4.11 -13.89
N ALA A 4 -16.04 -3.97 -14.40
CA ALA A 4 -15.31 -2.70 -14.38
C ALA A 4 -16.00 -1.67 -15.27
N SER A 5 -15.94 -0.39 -14.89
CA SER A 5 -16.34 0.74 -15.71
C SER A 5 -15.36 1.90 -15.55
N GLY A 6 -15.00 2.54 -16.65
CA GLY A 6 -14.02 3.63 -16.64
C GLY A 6 -12.57 3.16 -16.47
N GLU A 7 -11.74 4.00 -15.88
CA GLU A 7 -10.33 3.73 -15.61
C GLU A 7 -10.08 3.63 -14.11
N LEU A 8 -9.30 2.64 -13.72
CA LEU A 8 -8.64 2.57 -12.41
C LEU A 8 -7.20 3.06 -12.57
N LYS A 9 -6.73 3.89 -11.65
CA LYS A 9 -5.32 4.28 -11.58
C LYS A 9 -4.75 4.01 -10.20
N VAL A 10 -3.58 3.39 -10.18
CA VAL A 10 -2.77 3.17 -8.99
C VAL A 10 -1.49 3.96 -9.16
N TYR A 11 -1.28 4.94 -8.30
CA TYR A 11 -0.09 5.78 -8.28
C TYR A 11 0.80 5.36 -7.12
N VAL A 12 2.00 4.87 -7.40
CA VAL A 12 3.05 4.68 -6.40
C VAL A 12 3.87 5.95 -6.37
N ILE A 13 3.76 6.70 -5.27
CA ILE A 13 4.33 8.05 -5.14
C ILE A 13 5.77 7.96 -4.66
N ASP A 14 6.70 8.67 -5.31
CA ASP A 14 8.10 8.78 -4.88
C ASP A 14 8.20 9.69 -3.64
N VAL A 15 8.07 9.09 -2.47
CA VAL A 15 8.25 9.77 -1.17
C VAL A 15 9.66 9.59 -0.59
N GLY A 16 10.61 9.11 -1.40
CA GLY A 16 11.92 8.70 -0.92
C GLY A 16 11.87 7.33 -0.25
N GLN A 17 12.50 7.17 0.93
CA GLN A 17 12.37 5.94 1.69
C GLN A 17 11.02 5.94 2.41
N GLY A 18 10.19 4.95 2.14
CA GLY A 18 8.84 4.81 2.65
C GLY A 18 7.83 4.49 1.55
N GLU A 19 6.56 4.37 1.90
CA GLU A 19 5.50 4.03 0.97
C GLU A 19 4.37 5.06 0.99
N SER A 20 3.84 5.36 -0.20
CA SER A 20 2.57 6.08 -0.37
C SER A 20 1.96 5.69 -1.71
N ILE A 21 0.73 5.22 -1.69
CA ILE A 21 0.02 4.74 -2.87
C ILE A 21 -1.35 5.39 -2.92
N LEU A 22 -1.66 6.04 -4.04
CA LEU A 22 -2.99 6.60 -4.27
C LEU A 22 -3.72 5.77 -5.32
N ILE A 23 -4.92 5.35 -4.99
CA ILE A 23 -5.83 4.61 -5.89
C ILE A 23 -6.98 5.53 -6.24
N THR A 24 -7.31 5.63 -7.52
CA THR A 24 -8.47 6.41 -7.98
C THR A 24 -9.29 5.63 -8.99
N THR A 25 -10.61 5.71 -8.84
CA THR A 25 -11.61 5.32 -9.84
C THR A 25 -12.33 6.57 -10.34
N GLU A 26 -13.37 6.42 -11.14
CA GLU A 26 -14.25 7.55 -11.52
C GLU A 26 -15.13 8.03 -10.34
N GLU A 27 -15.28 7.23 -9.29
CA GLU A 27 -16.20 7.47 -8.19
C GLU A 27 -15.50 7.79 -6.88
N ASN A 28 -14.43 7.06 -6.52
CA ASN A 28 -13.78 7.15 -5.22
C ASN A 28 -12.26 7.16 -5.33
N SER A 29 -11.64 7.61 -4.25
CA SER A 29 -10.20 7.66 -4.05
C SER A 29 -9.81 7.05 -2.70
N LEU A 30 -8.68 6.34 -2.67
CA LEU A 30 -8.11 5.77 -1.46
C LEU A 30 -6.62 6.05 -1.42
N LEU A 31 -6.12 6.57 -0.30
CA LEU A 31 -4.68 6.68 -0.04
C LEU A 31 -4.26 5.54 0.88
N ILE A 32 -3.24 4.79 0.50
CA ILE A 32 -2.54 3.82 1.34
C ILE A 32 -1.20 4.43 1.72
N ASP A 33 -0.97 4.67 2.99
CA ASP A 33 0.23 5.27 3.57
C ASP A 33 0.58 6.66 3.00
N ALA A 34 1.49 7.38 3.65
CA ALA A 34 1.82 8.76 3.30
C ALA A 34 3.32 9.11 3.48
N GLY A 35 4.19 8.09 3.53
CA GLY A 35 5.63 8.27 3.68
C GLY A 35 6.07 8.80 5.04
N GLU A 36 7.33 9.21 5.13
CA GLU A 36 7.95 9.78 6.34
C GLU A 36 7.30 11.10 6.79
N ASN A 37 7.59 11.51 8.05
CA ASN A 37 7.03 12.72 8.67
C ASN A 37 7.22 14.01 7.86
N ASP A 38 8.23 14.10 7.03
CA ASP A 38 8.50 15.28 6.18
C ASP A 38 7.91 15.14 4.77
N LYS A 39 7.12 14.11 4.49
CA LYS A 39 6.57 13.79 3.16
C LYS A 39 5.09 14.15 2.97
N GLY A 40 4.39 14.45 4.03
CA GLY A 40 2.96 14.76 3.96
C GLY A 40 2.61 15.87 2.97
N ASP A 41 3.42 16.94 2.89
CA ASP A 41 3.21 18.03 1.91
C ASP A 41 3.41 17.54 0.47
N GLU A 42 4.40 16.67 0.20
CA GLU A 42 4.64 16.10 -1.14
C GLU A 42 3.48 15.23 -1.59
N VAL A 43 2.97 14.39 -0.69
CA VAL A 43 1.79 13.53 -0.96
C VAL A 43 0.55 14.40 -1.19
N LEU A 44 0.32 15.39 -0.34
CA LEU A 44 -0.80 16.31 -0.46
C LEU A 44 -0.76 17.11 -1.77
N ASP A 45 0.42 17.58 -2.16
CA ASP A 45 0.62 18.32 -3.42
C ASP A 45 0.35 17.40 -4.63
N PHE A 46 0.76 16.13 -4.57
CA PHE A 46 0.45 15.14 -5.61
C PHE A 46 -1.06 14.94 -5.76
N ILE A 47 -1.76 14.73 -4.64
CA ILE A 47 -3.23 14.58 -4.61
C ILE A 47 -3.90 15.81 -5.24
N LYS A 48 -3.48 17.02 -4.85
CA LYS A 48 -4.04 18.28 -5.38
C LYS A 48 -3.72 18.50 -6.86
N GLN A 49 -2.56 18.07 -7.35
CA GLN A 49 -2.21 18.14 -8.78
C GLN A 49 -3.12 17.29 -9.65
N LEU A 50 -3.67 16.20 -9.13
CA LEU A 50 -4.69 15.38 -9.80
C LEU A 50 -6.09 16.02 -9.76
N GLY A 51 -6.24 17.14 -9.05
CA GLY A 51 -7.52 17.87 -8.91
C GLY A 51 -8.42 17.31 -7.82
N LEU A 52 -7.93 16.41 -6.98
CA LEU A 52 -8.69 15.88 -5.85
C LEU A 52 -8.74 16.92 -4.73
N THR A 53 -9.94 17.13 -4.17
CA THR A 53 -10.20 18.06 -3.06
C THR A 53 -10.58 17.33 -1.77
N GLU A 54 -10.86 16.04 -1.86
CA GLU A 54 -11.12 15.11 -0.75
C GLU A 54 -10.54 13.74 -1.11
N LEU A 55 -10.31 12.91 -0.11
CA LEU A 55 -10.04 11.49 -0.25
C LEU A 55 -11.21 10.73 0.37
N ASP A 56 -11.79 9.78 -0.36
CA ASP A 56 -12.89 9.01 0.20
C ASP A 56 -12.44 8.16 1.38
N TYR A 57 -11.27 7.55 1.26
CA TYR A 57 -10.69 6.66 2.27
C TYR A 57 -9.18 6.85 2.43
N VAL A 58 -8.67 6.56 3.64
CA VAL A 58 -7.25 6.42 3.92
C VAL A 58 -7.02 5.10 4.64
N LEU A 59 -5.97 4.38 4.28
CA LEU A 59 -5.57 3.12 4.92
C LEU A 59 -4.11 3.25 5.38
N ALA A 60 -3.86 2.96 6.65
CA ALA A 60 -2.54 2.82 7.21
C ALA A 60 -2.19 1.33 7.26
N THR A 61 -1.13 0.91 6.56
CA THR A 61 -0.72 -0.49 6.55
C THR A 61 -0.23 -0.93 7.92
N HIS A 62 0.72 -0.17 8.48
CA HIS A 62 1.26 -0.39 9.81
C HIS A 62 1.83 0.94 10.37
N PRO A 63 2.17 1.01 11.68
CA PRO A 63 2.37 2.30 12.35
C PRO A 63 3.80 2.87 12.26
N ASP A 64 4.67 2.40 11.39
CA ASP A 64 6.02 2.95 11.28
C ASP A 64 6.05 4.27 10.51
N SER A 65 7.04 5.13 10.83
CA SER A 65 7.07 6.53 10.39
C SER A 65 7.22 6.70 8.89
N ASP A 66 7.86 5.77 8.22
CA ASP A 66 8.02 5.79 6.76
C ASP A 66 6.76 5.34 5.99
N HIS A 67 5.69 5.03 6.73
CA HIS A 67 4.35 4.74 6.21
C HIS A 67 3.31 5.77 6.65
N ILE A 68 3.21 6.03 7.96
CA ILE A 68 2.18 6.95 8.46
C ILE A 68 2.70 8.36 8.78
N GLY A 69 4.00 8.63 8.59
CA GLY A 69 4.63 9.86 9.03
C GLY A 69 4.04 11.13 8.43
N GLY A 70 3.70 11.11 7.14
CA GLY A 70 3.08 12.25 6.47
C GLY A 70 1.55 12.29 6.58
N MET A 71 0.94 11.29 7.22
CA MET A 71 -0.52 11.12 7.23
C MET A 71 -1.23 12.22 8.05
N ASP A 72 -0.65 12.68 9.14
CA ASP A 72 -1.17 13.80 9.92
C ASP A 72 -1.34 15.05 9.05
N THR A 73 -0.29 15.42 8.30
CA THR A 73 -0.30 16.56 7.39
C THR A 73 -1.36 16.40 6.29
N VAL A 74 -1.49 15.20 5.71
CA VAL A 74 -2.54 14.93 4.72
C VAL A 74 -3.92 15.09 5.35
N LEU A 75 -4.19 14.44 6.48
CA LEU A 75 -5.47 14.47 7.18
C LEU A 75 -5.84 15.87 7.70
N GLU A 76 -4.87 16.70 8.09
CA GLU A 76 -5.12 18.10 8.47
C GLU A 76 -5.66 18.93 7.29
N ASN A 77 -5.24 18.66 6.08
CA ASN A 77 -5.40 19.53 4.92
C ASN A 77 -6.41 19.03 3.87
N ILE A 78 -6.92 17.79 4.02
CA ILE A 78 -7.93 17.22 3.13
C ILE A 78 -9.02 16.52 3.95
N ASP A 79 -10.25 16.49 3.45
CA ASP A 79 -11.35 15.80 4.11
C ASP A 79 -11.36 14.32 3.71
N VAL A 80 -11.71 13.44 4.67
CA VAL A 80 -11.77 11.98 4.48
C VAL A 80 -13.12 11.46 5.00
N PRO A 81 -14.20 11.66 4.25
CA PRO A 81 -15.56 11.34 4.73
C PRO A 81 -15.80 9.85 4.95
N GLY A 82 -15.17 8.97 4.21
CA GLY A 82 -15.29 7.51 4.37
C GLY A 82 -14.40 6.94 5.48
N GLY A 83 -13.46 7.75 6.00
CA GLY A 83 -12.68 7.44 7.19
C GLY A 83 -11.31 6.82 6.95
N VAL A 84 -10.63 6.60 8.06
CA VAL A 84 -9.28 6.02 8.13
C VAL A 84 -9.36 4.60 8.66
N PHE A 85 -8.61 3.69 8.04
CA PHE A 85 -8.52 2.28 8.39
C PHE A 85 -7.13 1.95 8.93
N PHE A 86 -7.09 1.31 10.10
CA PHE A 86 -5.88 0.71 10.69
C PHE A 86 -6.12 -0.77 10.93
N GLY A 87 -5.06 -1.57 10.91
CA GLY A 87 -5.09 -2.96 11.31
C GLY A 87 -5.19 -3.14 12.83
N GLU A 88 -5.69 -4.30 13.26
CA GLU A 88 -5.56 -4.73 14.64
C GLU A 88 -4.08 -5.03 14.95
N MET A 89 -3.61 -4.62 16.14
CA MET A 89 -2.25 -4.87 16.60
C MET A 89 -2.25 -5.52 17.98
N PRO A 90 -1.26 -6.39 18.29
CA PRO A 90 -1.03 -6.82 19.67
C PRO A 90 -0.81 -5.63 20.60
N ASP A 91 -1.28 -5.71 21.85
CA ASP A 91 -1.19 -4.61 22.82
C ASP A 91 0.26 -4.11 23.03
N ASP A 92 1.24 -5.01 22.96
CA ASP A 92 2.66 -4.70 23.14
C ASP A 92 3.34 -4.09 21.91
N LEU A 93 2.68 -4.13 20.77
CA LEU A 93 3.14 -3.49 19.52
C LEU A 93 2.47 -2.14 19.25
N ILE A 94 1.45 -1.75 20.02
CA ILE A 94 0.80 -0.44 19.88
C ILE A 94 1.86 0.66 20.14
N PRO A 95 2.13 1.54 19.16
CA PRO A 95 3.19 2.53 19.32
C PRO A 95 2.82 3.63 20.33
N THR A 96 3.85 4.13 20.99
CA THR A 96 3.79 5.36 21.80
C THR A 96 4.68 6.44 21.16
N THR A 97 4.83 6.40 19.86
CA THR A 97 5.62 7.38 19.10
C THR A 97 4.79 8.62 18.84
N LYS A 98 5.48 9.76 18.78
CA LYS A 98 4.80 11.03 18.46
C LYS A 98 4.08 10.98 17.11
N THR A 99 4.68 10.36 16.11
CA THR A 99 4.07 10.16 14.78
C THR A 99 2.71 9.49 14.86
N TYR A 100 2.62 8.39 15.60
CA TYR A 100 1.36 7.67 15.77
C TYR A 100 0.32 8.49 16.56
N GLU A 101 0.77 9.16 17.64
CA GLU A 101 -0.09 10.03 18.44
C GLU A 101 -0.60 11.22 17.61
N ASP A 102 0.26 11.88 16.81
CA ASP A 102 -0.13 13.03 15.97
C ASP A 102 -1.21 12.63 14.93
N VAL A 103 -1.10 11.46 14.32
CA VAL A 103 -2.14 10.97 13.39
C VAL A 103 -3.46 10.75 14.11
N LEU A 104 -3.45 10.12 15.29
CA LEU A 104 -4.68 9.90 16.08
C LEU A 104 -5.28 11.22 16.57
N ASP A 105 -4.46 12.18 16.98
CA ASP A 105 -4.92 13.51 17.43
C ASP A 105 -5.66 14.23 16.30
N VAL A 106 -5.13 14.23 15.07
CA VAL A 106 -5.81 14.83 13.90
C VAL A 106 -7.14 14.12 13.59
N ILE A 107 -7.16 12.79 13.63
CA ILE A 107 -8.38 12.01 13.44
C ILE A 107 -9.45 12.40 14.47
N GLU A 108 -9.07 12.53 15.74
CA GLU A 108 -9.98 12.94 16.82
C GLU A 108 -10.43 14.40 16.64
N GLU A 109 -9.51 15.33 16.42
CA GLU A 109 -9.80 16.78 16.29
C GLU A 109 -10.74 17.06 15.10
N LYS A 110 -10.53 16.40 13.97
CA LYS A 110 -11.39 16.56 12.77
C LYS A 110 -12.63 15.66 12.78
N ASN A 111 -12.78 14.80 13.78
CA ASN A 111 -13.86 13.80 13.87
C ASN A 111 -13.92 12.90 12.62
N ILE A 112 -12.78 12.48 12.09
CA ILE A 112 -12.71 11.55 10.98
C ILE A 112 -13.13 10.16 11.47
N PRO A 113 -14.00 9.43 10.74
CA PRO A 113 -14.33 8.06 11.13
C PRO A 113 -13.07 7.19 11.16
N LEU A 114 -12.89 6.43 12.24
CA LEU A 114 -11.75 5.51 12.40
C LEU A 114 -12.26 4.09 12.51
N PHE A 115 -11.71 3.19 11.70
CA PHE A 115 -12.09 1.79 11.62
C PHE A 115 -10.88 0.88 11.86
N THR A 116 -11.15 -0.24 12.53
CA THR A 116 -10.18 -1.34 12.60
C THR A 116 -10.51 -2.33 11.49
N ALA A 117 -9.57 -2.55 10.56
CA ALA A 117 -9.72 -3.47 9.45
C ALA A 117 -9.14 -4.84 9.80
N ALA A 118 -9.78 -5.88 9.33
CA ALA A 118 -9.37 -7.27 9.52
C ALA A 118 -9.50 -8.07 8.22
N ALA A 119 -8.81 -9.22 8.16
CA ALA A 119 -8.89 -10.11 7.01
C ALA A 119 -10.34 -10.49 6.67
N GLY A 120 -10.73 -10.29 5.42
CA GLY A 120 -12.08 -10.47 4.90
C GLY A 120 -12.90 -9.18 4.79
N ASP A 121 -12.47 -8.06 5.39
CA ASP A 121 -13.14 -6.77 5.20
C ASP A 121 -12.91 -6.25 3.78
N THR A 122 -13.87 -5.46 3.29
CA THR A 122 -13.81 -4.90 1.94
C THR A 122 -14.14 -3.41 1.93
N ILE A 123 -13.49 -2.67 1.02
CA ILE A 123 -13.80 -1.28 0.70
C ILE A 123 -14.22 -1.23 -0.78
N ASP A 124 -15.45 -0.80 -1.03
CA ASP A 124 -15.97 -0.58 -2.39
C ASP A 124 -15.51 0.80 -2.88
N LEU A 125 -14.66 0.81 -3.90
CA LEU A 125 -14.15 2.02 -4.52
C LEU A 125 -15.02 2.50 -5.71
N GLY A 126 -16.18 1.89 -5.90
CA GLY A 126 -17.04 2.22 -7.04
C GLY A 126 -16.46 1.72 -8.37
N SER A 127 -17.18 1.97 -9.46
CA SER A 127 -16.77 1.60 -10.82
C SER A 127 -16.45 0.11 -11.00
N GLY A 128 -16.78 -0.75 -10.02
CA GLY A 128 -16.45 -2.18 -9.99
C GLY A 128 -15.12 -2.51 -9.35
N ALA A 129 -14.43 -1.53 -8.75
CA ALA A 129 -13.20 -1.74 -8.00
C ALA A 129 -13.51 -2.07 -6.54
N VAL A 130 -12.94 -3.16 -6.03
CA VAL A 130 -13.11 -3.60 -4.62
C VAL A 130 -11.74 -3.91 -4.02
N LEU A 131 -11.41 -3.24 -2.93
CA LEU A 131 -10.26 -3.56 -2.11
C LEU A 131 -10.68 -4.56 -1.02
N THR A 132 -9.97 -5.67 -0.89
CA THR A 132 -10.18 -6.71 0.13
C THR A 132 -8.96 -6.79 1.02
N VAL A 133 -9.15 -6.77 2.34
CA VAL A 133 -8.08 -7.04 3.30
C VAL A 133 -7.83 -8.55 3.35
N LEU A 134 -6.62 -8.98 3.05
CA LEU A 134 -6.20 -10.39 3.07
C LEU A 134 -5.44 -10.75 4.34
N GLY A 135 -4.64 -9.82 4.86
CA GLY A 135 -3.80 -10.01 6.04
C GLY A 135 -3.72 -8.78 6.94
N PRO A 136 -3.19 -8.96 8.16
CA PRO A 136 -2.69 -10.22 8.72
C PRO A 136 -3.82 -11.22 9.01
N VAL A 137 -3.56 -12.52 8.76
CA VAL A 137 -4.54 -13.60 9.00
C VAL A 137 -4.83 -13.78 10.49
N ASP A 138 -3.79 -13.66 11.30
CA ASP A 138 -3.86 -13.62 12.76
C ASP A 138 -3.02 -12.43 13.26
N PRO A 139 -3.63 -11.28 13.55
CA PRO A 139 -2.91 -10.11 14.04
C PRO A 139 -2.12 -10.36 15.31
N GLN A 140 -2.58 -11.30 16.16
CA GLN A 140 -1.91 -11.63 17.42
C GLN A 140 -0.63 -12.48 17.23
N ALA A 141 -0.38 -12.98 16.01
CA ALA A 141 0.85 -13.67 15.67
C ALA A 141 1.99 -12.71 15.28
N ALA A 142 1.70 -11.43 15.05
CA ALA A 142 2.72 -10.44 14.74
C ALA A 142 3.71 -10.28 15.90
N ASP A 143 4.99 -10.41 15.62
CA ASP A 143 6.09 -10.30 16.58
C ASP A 143 6.84 -8.96 16.50
N ASN A 144 6.54 -8.18 15.48
CA ASN A 144 7.05 -6.83 15.25
C ASN A 144 6.00 -6.00 14.50
N LYS A 145 6.23 -4.69 14.34
CA LYS A 145 5.26 -3.79 13.71
C LYS A 145 5.08 -4.04 12.21
N ASN A 146 6.15 -4.41 11.50
CA ASN A 146 6.06 -4.74 10.07
C ASN A 146 5.02 -5.85 9.85
N ASN A 147 5.03 -6.86 10.72
CA ASN A 147 4.11 -7.99 10.69
C ASN A 147 2.65 -7.64 11.07
N THR A 148 2.38 -6.40 11.46
CA THR A 148 1.00 -5.88 11.61
C THR A 148 0.46 -5.28 10.32
N SER A 149 1.22 -5.26 9.24
CA SER A 149 0.85 -4.65 7.96
C SER A 149 -0.45 -5.23 7.41
N LEU A 150 -1.39 -4.33 7.09
CA LEU A 150 -2.56 -4.70 6.30
C LEU A 150 -2.13 -5.05 4.89
N VAL A 151 -2.29 -6.30 4.53
CA VAL A 151 -2.12 -6.76 3.15
C VAL A 151 -3.46 -6.70 2.45
N THR A 152 -3.52 -6.00 1.33
CA THR A 152 -4.78 -5.76 0.63
C THR A 152 -4.68 -6.12 -0.84
N ARG A 153 -5.78 -6.68 -1.37
CA ARG A 153 -5.95 -6.99 -2.79
C ARG A 153 -7.02 -6.09 -3.38
N LEU A 154 -6.72 -5.47 -4.49
CA LEU A 154 -7.65 -4.68 -5.28
C LEU A 154 -8.01 -5.44 -6.56
N ASP A 155 -9.28 -5.70 -6.75
CA ASP A 155 -9.82 -6.29 -7.97
C ASP A 155 -10.59 -5.25 -8.78
N PHE A 156 -10.33 -5.19 -10.09
CA PHE A 156 -11.01 -4.31 -11.03
C PHE A 156 -11.19 -5.01 -12.39
N GLY A 157 -12.36 -5.57 -12.64
CA GLY A 157 -12.59 -6.41 -13.81
C GLY A 157 -11.73 -7.66 -13.81
N GLU A 158 -10.84 -7.79 -14.80
CA GLU A 158 -9.85 -8.87 -14.88
C GLU A 158 -8.49 -8.45 -14.30
N SER A 159 -8.32 -7.18 -13.93
CA SER A 159 -7.07 -6.67 -13.35
C SER A 159 -7.06 -6.79 -11.83
N SER A 160 -5.89 -7.12 -11.28
CA SER A 160 -5.69 -7.33 -9.84
C SER A 160 -4.36 -6.75 -9.35
N PHE A 161 -4.39 -6.17 -8.14
CA PHE A 161 -3.25 -5.54 -7.50
C PHE A 161 -3.13 -6.04 -6.07
N LEU A 162 -1.90 -6.27 -5.60
CA LEU A 162 -1.61 -6.70 -4.23
C LEU A 162 -0.68 -5.69 -3.57
N PHE A 163 -1.11 -5.13 -2.43
CA PHE A 163 -0.36 -4.17 -1.63
C PHE A 163 0.06 -4.85 -0.33
N ASN A 164 1.35 -4.90 -0.06
CA ASN A 164 1.92 -5.74 0.98
C ASN A 164 2.31 -5.00 2.26
N GLY A 165 2.47 -3.66 2.20
CA GLY A 165 3.14 -2.95 3.28
C GLY A 165 4.49 -3.58 3.57
N ASP A 166 4.84 -3.73 4.84
CA ASP A 166 6.13 -4.25 5.27
C ASP A 166 6.06 -5.66 5.88
N GLN A 167 4.97 -6.42 5.62
CA GLN A 167 4.89 -7.79 6.15
C GLN A 167 6.12 -8.60 5.78
N GLU A 168 6.57 -9.44 6.72
CA GLU A 168 7.76 -10.27 6.58
C GLU A 168 7.39 -11.74 6.33
N GLU A 169 8.39 -12.57 6.04
CA GLU A 169 8.24 -13.96 5.57
C GLU A 169 7.29 -14.82 6.44
N ASP A 170 7.34 -14.67 7.77
CA ASP A 170 6.47 -15.45 8.67
C ASP A 170 4.98 -15.17 8.44
N MET A 171 4.62 -13.91 8.16
CA MET A 171 3.23 -13.53 7.87
C MET A 171 2.84 -13.86 6.43
N GLU A 172 3.78 -13.80 5.50
CA GLU A 172 3.59 -14.28 4.12
C GLU A 172 3.26 -15.79 4.11
N GLU A 173 4.01 -16.59 4.90
CA GLU A 173 3.75 -18.03 5.03
C GLU A 173 2.33 -18.30 5.55
N MET A 174 1.90 -17.56 6.58
CA MET A 174 0.53 -17.68 7.11
C MET A 174 -0.51 -17.31 6.07
N LEU A 175 -0.25 -16.28 5.27
CA LEU A 175 -1.15 -15.83 4.21
C LEU A 175 -1.26 -16.88 3.10
N VAL A 176 -0.16 -17.46 2.66
CA VAL A 176 -0.16 -18.57 1.69
C VAL A 176 -0.93 -19.79 2.24
N GLN A 177 -0.68 -20.15 3.51
CA GLN A 177 -1.35 -21.29 4.16
C GLN A 177 -2.84 -21.04 4.39
N SER A 178 -3.30 -19.80 4.46
CA SER A 178 -4.72 -19.47 4.62
C SER A 178 -5.56 -19.88 3.41
N GLY A 179 -4.94 -20.02 2.24
CA GLY A 179 -5.61 -20.30 0.98
C GLY A 179 -6.30 -19.07 0.38
N ALA A 180 -5.90 -17.86 0.82
CA ALA A 180 -6.33 -16.62 0.18
C ALA A 180 -5.92 -16.61 -1.30
N ASP A 181 -6.73 -15.96 -2.13
CA ASP A 181 -6.39 -15.71 -3.53
C ASP A 181 -5.33 -14.62 -3.63
N LEU A 182 -4.07 -15.02 -3.85
CA LEU A 182 -2.91 -14.14 -3.91
C LEU A 182 -2.47 -13.82 -5.33
N ASP A 183 -2.90 -14.62 -6.32
CA ASP A 183 -2.53 -14.43 -7.74
C ASP A 183 -2.96 -13.04 -8.20
N CYS A 184 -2.01 -12.22 -8.67
CA CYS A 184 -2.31 -10.86 -9.10
C CYS A 184 -1.39 -10.39 -10.23
N ASP A 185 -1.86 -9.41 -11.01
CA ASP A 185 -1.10 -8.84 -12.12
C ASP A 185 0.00 -7.89 -11.65
N VAL A 186 -0.27 -7.10 -10.61
CA VAL A 186 0.66 -6.10 -10.06
C VAL A 186 0.81 -6.28 -8.55
N MET A 187 2.05 -6.30 -8.05
CA MET A 187 2.30 -6.26 -6.62
C MET A 187 3.21 -5.11 -6.21
N THR A 188 3.01 -4.56 -5.01
CA THR A 188 4.06 -3.78 -4.34
C THR A 188 4.97 -4.74 -3.59
N MET A 189 6.28 -4.55 -3.72
CA MET A 189 7.23 -5.42 -3.01
C MET A 189 7.23 -5.11 -1.53
N GLY A 190 7.06 -6.14 -0.71
CA GLY A 190 7.05 -5.99 0.73
C GLY A 190 8.33 -5.34 1.27
N HIS A 191 8.18 -4.49 2.29
CA HIS A 191 9.25 -3.87 3.05
C HIS A 191 10.30 -3.21 2.15
N HIS A 192 9.85 -2.43 1.17
CA HIS A 192 10.69 -1.66 0.23
C HIS A 192 11.69 -2.52 -0.57
N GLY A 193 11.38 -3.80 -0.75
CA GLY A 193 12.29 -4.76 -1.37
C GLY A 193 13.36 -5.32 -0.42
N SER A 194 13.11 -5.34 0.89
CA SER A 194 13.93 -6.05 1.87
C SER A 194 13.98 -7.54 1.60
N SER A 195 15.10 -8.17 1.92
CA SER A 195 15.25 -9.63 1.88
C SER A 195 14.51 -10.36 3.02
N THR A 196 13.94 -9.62 3.99
CA THR A 196 13.08 -10.20 5.03
C THR A 196 11.67 -10.47 4.55
N SER A 197 11.33 -9.96 3.36
CA SER A 197 10.01 -10.04 2.73
C SER A 197 10.10 -10.61 1.32
N SER A 198 8.95 -10.84 0.70
CA SER A 198 8.85 -11.37 -0.67
C SER A 198 9.60 -12.69 -0.82
N SER A 199 9.27 -13.64 0.08
CA SER A 199 9.80 -15.01 0.04
C SER A 199 9.48 -15.67 -1.30
N GLN A 200 10.29 -16.64 -1.72
CA GLN A 200 10.05 -17.33 -3.00
C GLN A 200 8.69 -18.04 -3.01
N GLU A 201 8.30 -18.64 -1.88
CA GLU A 201 7.00 -19.31 -1.75
C GLU A 201 5.84 -18.32 -1.93
N TYR A 202 5.97 -17.12 -1.36
CA TYR A 202 4.98 -16.06 -1.52
C TYR A 202 4.92 -15.57 -2.97
N LEU A 203 6.06 -15.27 -3.58
CA LEU A 203 6.14 -14.84 -4.99
C LEU A 203 5.60 -15.92 -5.95
N ASP A 204 5.83 -17.20 -5.67
CA ASP A 204 5.29 -18.31 -6.46
C ASP A 204 3.75 -18.42 -6.33
N ALA A 205 3.18 -17.95 -5.22
CA ALA A 205 1.73 -17.90 -5.03
C ALA A 205 1.09 -16.64 -5.64
N VAL A 206 1.83 -15.52 -5.67
CA VAL A 206 1.37 -14.24 -6.21
C VAL A 206 1.47 -14.17 -7.74
N THR A 207 2.50 -14.76 -8.34
CA THR A 207 2.78 -14.82 -9.79
C THR A 207 2.61 -13.50 -10.55
N PRO A 208 3.17 -12.37 -10.07
CA PRO A 208 2.91 -11.05 -10.64
C PRO A 208 3.53 -10.89 -12.04
N GLU A 209 2.87 -10.15 -12.93
CA GLU A 209 3.44 -9.68 -14.19
C GLU A 209 4.30 -8.44 -13.95
N TYR A 210 3.82 -7.54 -13.07
CA TYR A 210 4.49 -6.29 -12.72
C TYR A 210 4.74 -6.21 -11.22
N ALA A 211 5.85 -5.56 -10.84
CA ALA A 211 6.13 -5.21 -9.46
C ALA A 211 6.52 -3.73 -9.32
N SER A 212 6.14 -3.09 -8.22
CA SER A 212 6.67 -1.78 -7.83
C SER A 212 7.43 -1.87 -6.52
N ILE A 213 8.51 -1.10 -6.43
CA ILE A 213 9.38 -1.03 -5.25
C ILE A 213 9.44 0.42 -4.79
N SER A 214 8.81 0.70 -3.67
CA SER A 214 8.87 2.02 -3.02
C SER A 214 10.15 2.11 -2.19
N CYS A 215 11.17 2.84 -2.65
CA CYS A 215 12.44 2.96 -1.95
C CYS A 215 13.14 4.27 -2.24
N GLY A 216 13.94 4.76 -1.30
CA GLY A 216 14.68 6.00 -1.42
C GLY A 216 16.05 5.83 -2.07
N ARG A 217 16.44 6.78 -2.89
CA ARG A 217 17.75 6.78 -3.55
C ARG A 217 18.90 6.86 -2.53
N GLY A 218 19.73 5.82 -2.50
CA GLY A 218 20.86 5.75 -1.58
C GLY A 218 20.46 5.62 -0.12
N ASN A 219 19.29 5.01 0.15
CA ASN A 219 18.80 4.77 1.49
C ASN A 219 19.82 3.98 2.34
N GLN A 220 19.75 4.17 3.65
CA GLN A 220 20.71 3.57 4.58
C GLN A 220 20.51 2.06 4.79
N TYR A 221 19.38 1.51 4.37
CA TYR A 221 19.01 0.10 4.52
C TYR A 221 19.55 -0.77 3.40
N GLY A 222 19.92 -0.15 2.26
CA GLY A 222 20.35 -0.86 1.06
C GLY A 222 19.20 -1.43 0.24
N HIS A 223 17.97 -0.95 0.48
CA HIS A 223 16.79 -1.37 -0.26
C HIS A 223 16.74 -0.79 -1.69
N PRO A 224 16.26 -1.57 -2.68
CA PRO A 224 15.95 -3.00 -2.56
C PRO A 224 17.23 -3.83 -2.45
N HIS A 225 17.19 -4.94 -1.72
CA HIS A 225 18.31 -5.88 -1.64
C HIS A 225 18.50 -6.62 -2.98
N ASP A 226 19.77 -6.94 -3.30
CA ASP A 226 20.09 -7.65 -4.55
C ASP A 226 19.33 -8.98 -4.67
N GLU A 227 19.14 -9.70 -3.56
CA GLU A 227 18.39 -10.96 -3.52
C GLU A 227 16.94 -10.80 -4.01
N THR A 228 16.27 -9.71 -3.62
CA THR A 228 14.91 -9.42 -4.06
C THR A 228 14.85 -9.15 -5.55
N ILE A 229 15.80 -8.39 -6.08
CA ILE A 229 15.91 -8.12 -7.51
C ILE A 229 16.21 -9.41 -8.29
N GLU A 230 17.13 -10.24 -7.80
CA GLU A 230 17.45 -11.52 -8.45
C GLU A 230 16.23 -12.45 -8.54
N LYS A 231 15.35 -12.48 -7.51
CA LYS A 231 14.08 -13.25 -7.54
C LYS A 231 13.16 -12.75 -8.65
N LEU A 232 12.93 -11.43 -8.74
CA LEU A 232 12.07 -10.84 -9.78
C LEU A 232 12.61 -11.10 -11.19
N GLU A 233 13.92 -10.91 -11.40
CA GLU A 233 14.58 -11.18 -12.68
C GLU A 233 14.47 -12.67 -13.08
N ALA A 234 14.67 -13.58 -12.13
CA ALA A 234 14.57 -15.02 -12.36
C ALA A 234 13.14 -15.46 -12.73
N MET A 235 12.12 -14.79 -12.20
CA MET A 235 10.72 -15.01 -12.54
C MET A 235 10.29 -14.30 -13.83
N GLY A 236 11.09 -13.37 -14.33
CA GLY A 236 10.75 -12.56 -15.52
C GLY A 236 9.71 -11.48 -15.24
N VAL A 237 9.57 -11.05 -13.99
CA VAL A 237 8.66 -9.97 -13.57
C VAL A 237 9.21 -8.64 -14.06
N GLU A 238 8.38 -7.81 -14.68
CA GLU A 238 8.75 -6.44 -15.02
C GLU A 238 8.59 -5.56 -13.77
N TYR A 239 9.67 -4.90 -13.33
CA TYR A 239 9.64 -4.13 -12.09
C TYR A 239 10.09 -2.69 -12.28
N TYR A 240 9.51 -1.81 -11.46
CA TYR A 240 9.75 -0.37 -11.43
C TYR A 240 10.12 0.05 -10.00
N ARG A 241 11.00 1.06 -9.88
CA ARG A 241 11.53 1.52 -8.60
C ARG A 241 11.38 3.03 -8.47
N THR A 242 10.80 3.51 -7.37
CA THR A 242 10.59 4.96 -7.19
C THR A 242 11.89 5.75 -7.15
N ASP A 243 12.99 5.19 -6.64
CA ASP A 243 14.30 5.85 -6.60
C ASP A 243 14.94 6.06 -8.00
N LEU A 244 14.53 5.29 -8.99
CA LEU A 244 15.01 5.38 -10.37
C LEU A 244 13.97 6.03 -11.28
N ASP A 245 12.72 5.62 -11.18
CA ASP A 245 11.64 5.92 -12.11
C ASP A 245 10.77 7.11 -11.68
N GLY A 246 10.94 7.59 -10.43
CA GLY A 246 10.05 8.58 -9.83
C GLY A 246 8.67 8.01 -9.54
N ASN A 247 7.64 8.82 -9.67
CA ASN A 247 6.27 8.33 -9.53
C ASN A 247 5.94 7.30 -10.60
N ILE A 248 5.32 6.18 -10.19
CA ILE A 248 4.91 5.09 -11.08
C ILE A 248 3.37 5.08 -11.13
N THR A 249 2.81 5.01 -12.32
CA THR A 249 1.35 4.96 -12.51
C THR A 249 0.98 3.72 -13.29
N PHE A 250 0.20 2.85 -12.67
CA PHE A 250 -0.50 1.77 -13.35
C PHE A 250 -1.91 2.24 -13.69
N THR A 251 -2.33 2.01 -14.93
CA THR A 251 -3.69 2.33 -15.40
C THR A 251 -4.33 1.07 -15.94
N SER A 252 -5.51 0.73 -15.43
CA SER A 252 -6.31 -0.39 -15.92
C SER A 252 -7.64 0.09 -16.47
N ASP A 253 -8.09 -0.53 -17.55
CA ASP A 253 -9.46 -0.41 -18.11
C ASP A 253 -10.35 -1.61 -17.69
N GLY A 254 -9.84 -2.46 -16.79
CA GLY A 254 -10.49 -3.67 -16.33
C GLY A 254 -10.15 -4.94 -17.13
N GLU A 255 -9.40 -4.81 -18.23
CA GLU A 255 -8.93 -5.94 -19.05
C GLU A 255 -7.41 -5.90 -19.24
N THR A 256 -6.83 -4.70 -19.34
CA THR A 256 -5.40 -4.50 -19.60
C THR A 256 -4.81 -3.47 -18.65
N ILE A 257 -3.54 -3.66 -18.30
CA ILE A 257 -2.77 -2.75 -17.47
C ILE A 257 -1.69 -2.09 -18.31
N SER A 258 -1.56 -0.78 -18.20
CA SER A 258 -0.45 -0.02 -18.76
C SER A 258 0.33 0.70 -17.67
N VAL A 259 1.63 0.82 -17.85
CA VAL A 259 2.52 1.45 -16.87
C VAL A 259 3.13 2.72 -17.44
N ARG A 260 3.24 3.74 -16.61
CA ARG A 260 3.94 4.99 -16.92
C ARG A 260 4.77 5.41 -15.72
N THR A 261 6.00 5.81 -16.00
CA THR A 261 6.93 6.38 -15.01
C THR A 261 7.11 7.88 -15.23
N GLU A 262 7.44 8.61 -14.15
CA GLU A 262 7.72 10.04 -14.22
C GLU A 262 9.06 10.31 -14.92
N LYS A 263 10.07 9.50 -14.62
CA LYS A 263 11.40 9.54 -15.21
C LYS A 263 11.49 8.47 -16.31
N PRO A 264 12.08 8.77 -17.47
CA PRO A 264 12.19 7.83 -18.58
C PRO A 264 13.27 6.78 -18.34
#